data_0328118fd92c4993022cc6da4601fca1
#
_entry.id   0328118fd92c4993022cc6da4601fca1
#
_cell.length_a   1.000
_cell.length_b   1.000
_cell.length_c   1.000
_cell.angle_alpha   90.00
_cell.angle_beta   90.00
_cell.angle_gamma   90.00
#
_symmetry.space_group_name_H-M   'P 1'
#
loop_
_entity.id
_entity.type
_entity.pdbx_description
1 polymer ?
#
loop_
_entity_poly.entity_id
_entity_poly.type
_entity_poly.pdbx_seq_one_letter_code
_entity_poly.pdbx_strand_id
1 'polypeptide(L)'
;MRSDISLDEMAAELSRLADLSTAVPLPESEVVALEEVIGAPLPDEFRSFLLRFGRGVRPGPLLDLHWIVEETQQEREDFQEEPEVAAYPWEPFPVTRDDVRQLRRLAAEEADPTLWMDKPSPGTMFLCSHGCSWISMLAMNGEYAGTVWLTEMGWVKDMSWWPSAPWRDVEPSSRLHGGWSEPVPFLDWYTRWTRQIVSRHWRSRQPDFS
;
A
#
# COMPACT_ATOMS: atom_id res chain seq x y z
N MET A 1 -8.42 10.96 -0.25
CA MET A 1 -7.93 11.60 1.00
C MET A 1 -6.54 12.13 0.75
N ARG A 2 -6.14 13.28 1.34
CA ARG A 2 -4.80 13.84 1.12
C ARG A 2 -3.93 13.63 2.34
N SER A 3 -2.62 13.52 2.10
CA SER A 3 -1.59 13.46 3.14
C SER A 3 -1.54 14.75 3.97
N ASP A 4 -1.16 14.61 5.23
CA ASP A 4 -0.89 15.74 6.12
C ASP A 4 0.42 16.46 5.74
N ILE A 5 1.30 15.77 4.99
CA ILE A 5 2.57 16.30 4.51
C ILE A 5 2.54 16.54 3.00
N SER A 6 3.25 17.58 2.57
CA SER A 6 3.52 17.83 1.15
C SER A 6 4.74 17.04 0.65
N LEU A 7 4.89 16.96 -0.67
CA LEU A 7 6.10 16.36 -1.29
C LEU A 7 7.39 17.07 -0.87
N ASP A 8 7.35 18.37 -0.60
CA ASP A 8 8.54 19.12 -0.17
C ASP A 8 8.92 18.81 1.28
N GLU A 9 7.93 18.74 2.17
CA GLU A 9 8.14 18.35 3.56
C GLU A 9 8.65 16.90 3.64
N MET A 10 8.06 16.00 2.84
CA MET A 10 8.54 14.63 2.72
C MET A 10 9.98 14.58 2.22
N ALA A 11 10.34 15.35 1.18
CA ALA A 11 11.71 15.42 0.68
C ALA A 11 12.71 15.89 1.76
N ALA A 12 12.33 16.94 2.48
CA ALA A 12 13.15 17.46 3.57
C ALA A 12 13.34 16.44 4.69
N GLU A 13 12.37 15.61 4.95
CA GLU A 13 12.49 14.55 5.93
C GLU A 13 13.32 13.37 5.42
N LEU A 14 13.03 12.89 4.22
CA LEU A 14 13.77 11.78 3.61
C LEU A 14 15.25 12.07 3.46
N SER A 15 15.64 13.33 3.21
CA SER A 15 17.04 13.75 3.16
C SER A 15 17.82 13.52 4.47
N ARG A 16 17.12 13.42 5.58
CA ARG A 16 17.68 13.12 6.91
C ARG A 16 17.71 11.63 7.24
N LEU A 17 16.87 10.85 6.56
CA LEU A 17 16.66 9.44 6.85
C LEU A 17 17.39 8.52 5.89
N ALA A 18 17.51 8.91 4.63
CA ALA A 18 17.98 8.05 3.55
C ALA A 18 18.80 8.84 2.52
N ASP A 19 19.47 8.13 1.63
CA ASP A 19 20.18 8.75 0.52
C ASP A 19 19.20 9.13 -0.60
N LEU A 20 18.89 10.42 -0.72
CA LEU A 20 18.03 10.93 -1.78
C LEU A 20 18.60 10.74 -3.20
N SER A 21 19.91 10.53 -3.34
CA SER A 21 20.51 10.27 -4.67
C SER A 21 20.03 8.95 -5.28
N THR A 22 19.45 8.07 -4.46
CA THR A 22 18.83 6.82 -4.92
C THR A 22 17.43 7.01 -5.51
N ALA A 23 16.81 8.17 -5.27
CA ALA A 23 15.50 8.53 -5.81
C ALA A 23 15.68 9.09 -7.23
N VAL A 24 15.41 8.27 -8.22
CA VAL A 24 15.51 8.67 -9.65
C VAL A 24 14.11 8.96 -10.16
N PRO A 25 13.76 10.23 -10.47
CA PRO A 25 12.46 10.60 -11.02
C PRO A 25 12.12 9.77 -12.26
N LEU A 26 10.85 9.37 -12.39
CA LEU A 26 10.35 8.78 -13.62
C LEU A 26 9.95 9.88 -14.60
N PRO A 27 10.23 9.72 -15.90
CA PRO A 27 9.69 10.60 -16.91
C PRO A 27 8.18 10.40 -17.05
N GLU A 28 7.47 11.45 -17.44
CA GLU A 28 6.01 11.44 -17.62
C GLU A 28 5.55 10.27 -18.53
N SER A 29 6.30 9.96 -19.58
CA SER A 29 5.98 8.86 -20.50
C SER A 29 5.99 7.47 -19.82
N GLU A 30 6.85 7.25 -18.85
CA GLU A 30 6.87 5.98 -18.09
C GLU A 30 5.69 5.90 -17.12
N VAL A 31 5.31 7.04 -16.51
CA VAL A 31 4.13 7.08 -15.63
C VAL A 31 2.85 6.83 -16.44
N VAL A 32 2.72 7.43 -17.62
CA VAL A 32 1.59 7.16 -18.53
C VAL A 32 1.56 5.69 -18.97
N ALA A 33 2.71 5.13 -19.34
CA ALA A 33 2.77 3.71 -19.70
C ALA A 33 2.37 2.79 -18.52
N LEU A 34 2.74 3.16 -17.30
CA LEU A 34 2.30 2.44 -16.10
C LEU A 34 0.77 2.51 -15.93
N GLU A 35 0.16 3.69 -16.10
CA GLU A 35 -1.29 3.87 -16.05
C GLU A 35 -2.02 3.04 -17.12
N GLU A 36 -1.46 2.96 -18.33
CA GLU A 36 -1.99 2.14 -19.42
C GLU A 36 -1.96 0.64 -19.07
N VAL A 37 -0.84 0.14 -18.54
CA VAL A 37 -0.70 -1.26 -18.15
C VAL A 37 -1.63 -1.62 -16.99
N ILE A 38 -1.74 -0.77 -15.99
CA ILE A 38 -2.64 -0.96 -14.85
C ILE A 38 -4.10 -0.83 -15.29
N GLY A 39 -4.37 -0.05 -16.34
CA GLY A 39 -5.71 0.22 -16.88
C GLY A 39 -6.52 1.22 -16.05
N ALA A 40 -5.85 2.01 -15.21
CA ALA A 40 -6.47 3.04 -14.38
C ALA A 40 -5.49 4.20 -14.14
N PRO A 41 -5.97 5.45 -14.02
CA PRO A 41 -5.13 6.57 -13.63
C PRO A 41 -4.62 6.38 -12.20
N LEU A 42 -3.38 6.75 -11.96
CA LEU A 42 -2.80 6.72 -10.62
C LEU A 42 -3.38 7.86 -9.75
N PRO A 43 -3.59 7.63 -8.46
CA PRO A 43 -3.90 8.69 -7.52
C PRO A 43 -2.86 9.83 -7.56
N ASP A 44 -3.32 11.08 -7.50
CA ASP A 44 -2.50 12.28 -7.72
C ASP A 44 -1.21 12.33 -6.89
N GLU A 45 -1.29 11.96 -5.61
CA GLU A 45 -0.12 11.96 -4.72
C GLU A 45 0.91 10.91 -5.13
N PHE A 46 0.47 9.70 -5.46
CA PHE A 46 1.36 8.62 -5.90
C PHE A 46 1.98 8.96 -7.25
N ARG A 47 1.18 9.48 -8.18
CA ARG A 47 1.66 9.94 -9.48
C ARG A 47 2.74 11.04 -9.33
N SER A 48 2.47 12.05 -8.51
CA SER A 48 3.40 13.12 -8.22
C SER A 48 4.68 12.62 -7.53
N PHE A 49 4.54 11.61 -6.67
CA PHE A 49 5.67 10.95 -6.04
C PHE A 49 6.56 10.25 -7.07
N LEU A 50 5.98 9.49 -8.01
CA LEU A 50 6.75 8.80 -9.06
C LEU A 50 7.52 9.79 -9.95
N LEU A 51 6.89 10.89 -10.32
CA LEU A 51 7.52 11.95 -11.12
C LEU A 51 8.71 12.62 -10.40
N ARG A 52 8.70 12.66 -9.08
CA ARG A 52 9.74 13.32 -8.30
C ARG A 52 10.79 12.39 -7.70
N PHE A 53 10.37 11.22 -7.25
CA PHE A 53 11.20 10.27 -6.52
C PHE A 53 11.30 8.90 -7.21
N GLY A 54 10.59 8.71 -8.31
CA GLY A 54 10.58 7.44 -9.03
C GLY A 54 10.22 6.26 -8.13
N ARG A 55 11.14 5.31 -8.02
CA ARG A 55 10.98 4.13 -7.14
C ARG A 55 11.20 4.43 -5.66
N GLY A 56 11.36 5.70 -5.29
CA GLY A 56 11.62 6.13 -3.92
C GLY A 56 13.09 6.03 -3.52
N VAL A 57 13.32 6.30 -2.23
CA VAL A 57 14.66 6.29 -1.63
C VAL A 57 15.08 4.89 -1.21
N ARG A 58 16.39 4.69 -1.02
CA ARG A 58 16.94 3.47 -0.45
C ARG A 58 17.65 3.78 0.88
N PRO A 59 17.35 3.00 1.94
CA PRO A 59 16.30 1.98 2.04
C PRO A 59 14.90 2.60 2.06
N GLY A 60 13.93 1.94 1.46
CA GLY A 60 12.54 2.40 1.38
C GLY A 60 11.55 1.25 1.14
N PRO A 61 10.26 1.49 1.34
CA PRO A 61 9.26 0.44 1.32
C PRO A 61 8.86 -0.03 -0.08
N LEU A 62 9.07 0.78 -1.12
CA LEU A 62 8.66 0.40 -2.47
C LEU A 62 9.65 -0.58 -3.09
N LEU A 63 9.09 -1.59 -3.70
CA LEU A 63 9.80 -2.55 -4.53
C LEU A 63 10.06 -2.00 -5.94
N ASP A 64 10.57 -2.83 -6.82
CA ASP A 64 10.72 -2.48 -8.22
C ASP A 64 9.34 -2.28 -8.87
N LEU A 65 9.18 -1.22 -9.67
CA LEU A 65 7.91 -0.96 -10.37
C LEU A 65 7.53 -2.10 -11.33
N HIS A 66 8.51 -2.75 -11.93
CA HIS A 66 8.26 -3.92 -12.76
C HIS A 66 7.55 -5.02 -11.97
N TRP A 67 8.02 -5.30 -10.76
CA TRP A 67 7.39 -6.28 -9.88
C TRP A 67 5.97 -5.85 -9.44
N ILE A 68 5.75 -4.57 -9.13
CA ILE A 68 4.42 -4.04 -8.82
C ILE A 68 3.44 -4.30 -9.98
N VAL A 69 3.90 -4.09 -11.22
CA VAL A 69 3.10 -4.33 -12.43
C VAL A 69 2.84 -5.84 -12.60
N GLU A 70 3.88 -6.66 -12.47
CA GLU A 70 3.77 -8.12 -12.60
C GLU A 70 2.77 -8.69 -11.58
N GLU A 71 2.88 -8.32 -10.31
CA GLU A 71 1.95 -8.80 -9.28
C GLU A 71 0.51 -8.32 -9.54
N THR A 72 0.34 -7.05 -9.96
CA THR A 72 -0.99 -6.53 -10.31
C THR A 72 -1.59 -7.24 -11.53
N GLN A 73 -0.76 -7.72 -12.46
CA GLN A 73 -1.19 -8.51 -13.61
C GLN A 73 -1.43 -9.97 -13.26
N GLN A 74 -0.57 -10.56 -12.44
CA GLN A 74 -0.67 -11.95 -12.00
C GLN A 74 -1.98 -12.21 -11.27
N GLU A 75 -2.41 -11.29 -10.40
CA GLU A 75 -3.73 -11.40 -9.75
C GLU A 75 -4.88 -11.51 -10.76
N ARG A 76 -4.77 -10.83 -11.92
CA ARG A 76 -5.79 -10.93 -12.96
C ARG A 76 -5.77 -12.29 -13.67
N GLU A 77 -4.56 -12.82 -13.89
CA GLU A 77 -4.38 -14.10 -14.58
C GLU A 77 -4.85 -15.26 -13.70
N ASP A 78 -4.57 -15.21 -12.41
CA ASP A 78 -4.96 -16.22 -11.44
C ASP A 78 -6.48 -16.35 -11.30
N PHE A 79 -7.23 -15.28 -11.57
CA PHE A 79 -8.70 -15.27 -11.49
C PHE A 79 -9.41 -15.23 -12.86
N GLN A 80 -8.71 -15.46 -13.97
CA GLN A 80 -9.33 -15.48 -15.30
C GLN A 80 -10.42 -16.56 -15.44
N GLU A 81 -10.25 -17.68 -14.75
CA GLU A 81 -11.22 -18.79 -14.77
C GLU A 81 -12.40 -18.57 -13.79
N GLU A 82 -12.29 -17.61 -12.89
CA GLU A 82 -13.32 -17.23 -11.91
C GLU A 82 -13.64 -15.72 -12.02
N PRO A 83 -14.26 -15.27 -13.13
CA PRO A 83 -14.46 -13.84 -13.39
C PRO A 83 -15.33 -13.13 -12.36
N GLU A 84 -16.15 -13.84 -11.60
CA GLU A 84 -16.94 -13.30 -10.50
C GLU A 84 -16.09 -12.91 -9.29
N VAL A 85 -14.88 -13.44 -9.16
CA VAL A 85 -13.91 -13.10 -8.12
C VAL A 85 -12.80 -12.18 -8.63
N ALA A 86 -12.61 -12.11 -9.95
CA ALA A 86 -11.61 -11.23 -10.53
C ALA A 86 -11.85 -9.76 -10.13
N ALA A 87 -10.80 -9.10 -9.70
CA ALA A 87 -10.83 -7.71 -9.28
C ALA A 87 -9.83 -6.88 -10.11
N TYR A 88 -10.21 -5.65 -10.40
CA TYR A 88 -9.42 -4.79 -11.27
C TYR A 88 -9.17 -3.42 -10.64
N PRO A 89 -8.01 -2.79 -10.92
CA PRO A 89 -7.68 -1.46 -10.38
C PRO A 89 -8.68 -0.36 -10.74
N TRP A 90 -9.39 -0.49 -11.88
CA TRP A 90 -10.42 0.45 -12.32
C TRP A 90 -11.80 0.23 -11.70
N GLU A 91 -12.03 -0.92 -11.04
CA GLU A 91 -13.26 -1.13 -10.28
C GLU A 91 -13.35 -0.15 -9.12
N PRO A 92 -14.55 0.19 -8.64
CA PRO A 92 -14.68 1.02 -7.45
C PRO A 92 -14.01 0.36 -6.24
N PHE A 93 -13.15 1.09 -5.56
CA PHE A 93 -12.67 0.66 -4.24
C PHE A 93 -13.86 0.69 -3.27
N PRO A 94 -14.24 -0.44 -2.69
CA PRO A 94 -15.55 -0.58 -2.07
C PRO A 94 -15.67 0.03 -0.68
N VAL A 95 -14.56 0.42 -0.05
CA VAL A 95 -14.56 0.93 1.32
C VAL A 95 -15.16 2.33 1.38
N THR A 96 -16.14 2.51 2.25
CA THR A 96 -16.86 3.75 2.51
C THR A 96 -16.47 4.36 3.87
N ARG A 97 -16.91 5.59 4.12
CA ARG A 97 -16.75 6.22 5.44
C ARG A 97 -17.50 5.50 6.54
N ASP A 98 -18.58 4.82 6.19
CA ASP A 98 -19.36 4.04 7.15
C ASP A 98 -18.58 2.79 7.59
N ASP A 99 -17.91 2.13 6.65
CA ASP A 99 -17.04 1.01 6.95
C ASP A 99 -15.89 1.42 7.86
N VAL A 100 -15.24 2.53 7.57
CA VAL A 100 -14.15 3.05 8.44
C VAL A 100 -14.68 3.41 9.84
N ARG A 101 -15.88 3.98 9.94
CA ARG A 101 -16.51 4.23 11.24
C ARG A 101 -16.80 2.93 12.00
N GLN A 102 -17.21 1.89 11.29
CA GLN A 102 -17.41 0.56 11.89
C GLN A 102 -16.10 -0.04 12.36
N LEU A 103 -15.05 -0.03 11.53
CA LEU A 103 -13.73 -0.52 11.90
C LEU A 103 -13.18 0.18 13.15
N ARG A 104 -13.33 1.52 13.22
CA ARG A 104 -12.94 2.31 14.38
C ARG A 104 -13.68 1.89 15.65
N ARG A 105 -14.97 1.60 15.54
CA ARG A 105 -15.77 1.12 16.66
C ARG A 105 -15.31 -0.27 17.11
N LEU A 106 -15.11 -1.21 16.17
CA LEU A 106 -14.61 -2.55 16.48
C LEU A 106 -13.25 -2.48 17.20
N ALA A 107 -12.34 -1.64 16.71
CA ALA A 107 -11.05 -1.43 17.35
C ALA A 107 -11.16 -0.86 18.77
N ALA A 108 -12.10 0.05 19.01
CA ALA A 108 -12.34 0.62 20.34
C ALA A 108 -12.95 -0.40 21.32
N GLU A 109 -13.64 -1.40 20.79
CA GLU A 109 -14.24 -2.52 21.55
C GLU A 109 -13.26 -3.71 21.68
N GLU A 110 -11.99 -3.54 21.27
CA GLU A 110 -10.97 -4.60 21.20
C GLU A 110 -11.40 -5.81 20.35
N ALA A 111 -12.35 -5.59 19.43
CA ALA A 111 -12.78 -6.57 18.45
C ALA A 111 -11.90 -6.53 17.20
N ASP A 112 -11.93 -7.59 16.39
CA ASP A 112 -11.16 -7.66 15.14
C ASP A 112 -11.66 -6.58 14.14
N PRO A 113 -10.84 -5.56 13.83
CA PRO A 113 -11.23 -4.49 12.91
C PRO A 113 -10.98 -4.89 11.45
N THR A 114 -11.53 -6.00 11.02
CA THR A 114 -11.37 -6.55 9.67
C THR A 114 -12.62 -6.27 8.84
N LEU A 115 -12.42 -5.82 7.60
CA LEU A 115 -13.44 -5.79 6.56
C LEU A 115 -13.31 -7.05 5.71
N TRP A 116 -14.39 -7.79 5.62
CA TRP A 116 -14.48 -8.96 4.75
C TRP A 116 -15.14 -8.55 3.43
N MET A 117 -14.55 -8.99 2.32
CA MET A 117 -15.03 -8.65 0.99
C MET A 117 -15.20 -9.90 0.14
N ASP A 118 -16.19 -9.88 -0.73
CA ASP A 118 -16.51 -11.01 -1.64
C ASP A 118 -15.48 -11.14 -2.78
N LYS A 119 -14.75 -10.06 -3.07
CA LYS A 119 -13.72 -10.01 -4.12
C LYS A 119 -12.38 -9.61 -3.56
N PRO A 120 -11.30 -10.23 -4.04
CA PRO A 120 -9.95 -9.74 -3.73
C PRO A 120 -9.71 -8.37 -4.38
N SER A 121 -9.24 -7.44 -3.59
CA SER A 121 -8.58 -6.22 -4.05
C SER A 121 -9.24 -5.31 -5.10
N PRO A 122 -10.58 -5.19 -5.22
CA PRO A 122 -11.17 -4.33 -6.24
C PRO A 122 -10.74 -2.86 -6.02
N GLY A 123 -10.44 -2.19 -7.12
CA GLY A 123 -10.05 -0.77 -7.08
C GLY A 123 -8.71 -0.49 -6.42
N THR A 124 -7.80 -1.47 -6.40
CA THR A 124 -6.48 -1.31 -5.80
C THR A 124 -5.35 -1.70 -6.73
N MET A 125 -4.16 -1.27 -6.36
CA MET A 125 -2.90 -1.65 -6.99
C MET A 125 -1.94 -2.14 -5.91
N PHE A 126 -1.19 -3.20 -6.21
CA PHE A 126 -0.13 -3.69 -5.37
C PHE A 126 0.96 -2.63 -5.13
N LEU A 127 1.46 -2.53 -3.90
CA LEU A 127 2.58 -1.64 -3.57
C LEU A 127 3.80 -2.38 -3.06
N CYS A 128 3.62 -3.27 -2.08
CA CYS A 128 4.72 -4.06 -1.57
C CYS A 128 4.24 -5.28 -0.78
N SER A 129 5.07 -6.33 -0.76
CA SER A 129 4.90 -7.50 0.08
C SER A 129 5.62 -7.36 1.42
N HIS A 130 5.02 -7.90 2.47
CA HIS A 130 5.61 -7.99 3.81
C HIS A 130 6.08 -9.40 4.14
N GLY A 131 6.04 -10.28 3.16
CA GLY A 131 6.28 -11.71 3.33
C GLY A 131 5.01 -12.49 3.70
N CYS A 132 5.05 -13.81 3.52
CA CYS A 132 3.87 -14.67 3.57
C CYS A 132 2.76 -14.13 2.65
N SER A 133 1.57 -13.94 3.18
CA SER A 133 0.39 -13.45 2.45
C SER A 133 0.09 -11.95 2.65
N TRP A 134 0.93 -11.23 3.39
CA TRP A 134 0.66 -9.83 3.74
C TRP A 134 1.16 -8.85 2.69
N ILE A 135 0.25 -8.00 2.22
CA ILE A 135 0.51 -7.06 1.12
C ILE A 135 -0.05 -5.67 1.47
N SER A 136 0.70 -4.64 1.15
CA SER A 136 0.17 -3.27 1.09
C SER A 136 -0.32 -2.95 -0.31
N MET A 137 -1.55 -2.46 -0.39
CA MET A 137 -2.23 -2.08 -1.61
C MET A 137 -2.57 -0.58 -1.60
N LEU A 138 -2.53 0.06 -2.75
CA LEU A 138 -2.95 1.44 -2.95
C LEU A 138 -4.39 1.47 -3.46
N ALA A 139 -5.29 2.15 -2.76
CA ALA A 139 -6.62 2.42 -3.27
C ALA A 139 -6.54 3.38 -4.46
N MET A 140 -7.02 2.94 -5.62
CA MET A 140 -6.89 3.66 -6.89
C MET A 140 -7.97 4.73 -7.07
N ASN A 141 -9.14 4.51 -6.48
CA ASN A 141 -10.31 5.37 -6.67
C ASN A 141 -11.23 5.34 -5.44
N GLY A 142 -12.43 5.92 -5.55
CA GLY A 142 -13.41 5.95 -4.47
C GLY A 142 -13.12 7.01 -3.40
N GLU A 143 -13.81 6.89 -2.26
CA GLU A 143 -13.70 7.87 -1.16
C GLU A 143 -12.30 7.90 -0.52
N TYR A 144 -11.59 6.78 -0.60
CA TYR A 144 -10.26 6.57 -0.01
C TYR A 144 -9.15 6.48 -1.06
N ALA A 145 -9.37 7.00 -2.27
CA ALA A 145 -8.33 7.07 -3.28
C ALA A 145 -7.03 7.67 -2.72
N GLY A 146 -5.90 7.03 -3.04
CA GLY A 146 -4.58 7.44 -2.58
C GLY A 146 -4.21 7.00 -1.16
N THR A 147 -5.05 6.21 -0.48
CA THR A 147 -4.69 5.62 0.82
C THR A 147 -4.11 4.22 0.66
N VAL A 148 -3.31 3.81 1.63
CA VAL A 148 -2.66 2.50 1.64
C VAL A 148 -3.36 1.57 2.62
N TRP A 149 -3.63 0.35 2.15
CA TRP A 149 -4.36 -0.68 2.88
C TRP A 149 -3.50 -1.94 3.00
N LEU A 150 -3.56 -2.57 4.16
CA LEU A 150 -2.95 -3.86 4.37
C LEU A 150 -3.99 -4.94 4.09
N THR A 151 -3.63 -5.93 3.32
CA THR A 151 -4.45 -7.13 3.08
C THR A 151 -3.65 -8.40 3.34
N GLU A 152 -4.34 -9.45 3.69
CA GLU A 152 -3.78 -10.79 3.70
C GLU A 152 -4.31 -11.54 2.47
N MET A 153 -3.45 -11.83 1.51
CA MET A 153 -3.77 -12.66 0.36
C MET A 153 -3.61 -14.11 0.75
N GLY A 154 -4.66 -14.67 1.31
CA GLY A 154 -4.74 -16.12 1.61
C GLY A 154 -5.40 -16.88 0.47
N TRP A 155 -5.27 -18.20 0.50
CA TRP A 155 -5.87 -19.16 -0.42
C TRP A 155 -7.42 -19.23 -0.36
N VAL A 156 -8.06 -18.25 0.22
CA VAL A 156 -9.49 -18.32 0.56
C VAL A 156 -10.24 -17.23 -0.16
N LYS A 157 -11.43 -17.55 -0.57
CA LYS A 157 -12.42 -16.65 -1.18
C LYS A 157 -12.72 -15.40 -0.35
N ASP A 158 -12.34 -15.40 0.93
CA ASP A 158 -12.61 -14.33 1.88
C ASP A 158 -11.34 -13.54 2.14
N MET A 159 -11.12 -12.47 1.40
CA MET A 159 -10.01 -11.56 1.64
C MET A 159 -10.37 -10.53 2.70
N SER A 160 -9.50 -10.40 3.68
CA SER A 160 -9.65 -9.41 4.72
C SER A 160 -8.88 -8.13 4.38
N TRP A 161 -9.51 -7.00 4.62
CA TRP A 161 -8.93 -5.69 4.41
C TRP A 161 -8.93 -4.90 5.70
N TRP A 162 -7.85 -4.23 5.98
CA TRP A 162 -7.81 -3.20 7.01
C TRP A 162 -6.94 -2.03 6.62
N PRO A 163 -7.15 -0.86 7.19
CA PRO A 163 -6.30 0.29 6.95
C PRO A 163 -4.84 -0.04 7.27
N SER A 164 -3.95 0.27 6.34
CA SER A 164 -2.53 0.05 6.55
C SER A 164 -2.02 0.97 7.65
N ALA A 165 -1.67 0.36 8.77
CA ALA A 165 -0.73 1.00 9.68
C ALA A 165 0.68 0.88 9.08
N PRO A 166 1.57 1.85 9.30
CA PRO A 166 2.98 1.64 9.06
C PRO A 166 3.39 0.36 9.77
N TRP A 167 4.14 -0.50 9.08
CA TRP A 167 4.63 -1.72 9.67
C TRP A 167 5.30 -1.40 11.00
N ARG A 168 4.70 -1.82 12.08
CA ARG A 168 5.32 -1.82 13.40
C ARG A 168 5.90 -3.20 13.61
N ASP A 169 6.76 -3.36 14.60
CA ASP A 169 7.32 -4.64 15.06
C ASP A 169 6.27 -5.67 15.50
N VAL A 170 5.11 -5.63 14.91
CA VAL A 170 4.00 -6.50 15.19
C VAL A 170 4.09 -7.65 14.21
N GLU A 171 4.34 -8.83 14.71
CA GLU A 171 4.23 -10.03 13.90
C GLU A 171 2.84 -10.09 13.25
N PRO A 172 2.73 -10.50 11.97
CA PRO A 172 1.45 -10.67 11.29
C PRO A 172 0.46 -11.58 12.05
N SER A 173 1.00 -12.52 12.84
CA SER A 173 0.22 -13.39 13.75
C SER A 173 -0.47 -12.66 14.90
N SER A 174 -0.07 -11.44 15.22
CA SER A 174 -0.71 -10.63 16.27
C SER A 174 -1.77 -9.69 15.71
N ARG A 175 -2.66 -10.19 14.87
CA ARG A 175 -3.78 -9.45 14.26
C ARG A 175 -4.54 -8.60 15.27
N LEU A 176 -4.73 -9.11 16.46
CA LEU A 176 -5.47 -8.47 17.56
C LEU A 176 -4.67 -7.38 18.27
N HIS A 177 -3.35 -7.29 18.06
CA HIS A 177 -2.49 -6.34 18.78
C HIS A 177 -1.82 -5.32 17.85
N GLY A 178 -2.06 -5.41 16.55
CA GLY A 178 -1.48 -4.51 15.54
C GLY A 178 -1.95 -3.06 15.65
N GLY A 179 -2.96 -2.83 16.43
CA GLY A 179 -3.57 -1.52 16.63
C GLY A 179 -4.26 -1.02 15.38
N TRP A 180 -5.51 -0.64 15.54
CA TRP A 180 -6.24 0.12 14.53
C TRP A 180 -5.45 1.37 14.13
N SER A 181 -5.39 1.66 12.85
CA SER A 181 -4.98 2.98 12.36
C SER A 181 -6.05 3.55 11.44
N GLU A 182 -6.18 4.86 11.43
CA GLU A 182 -6.96 5.54 10.40
C GLU A 182 -6.37 5.24 9.01
N PRO A 183 -7.19 5.25 7.95
CA PRO A 183 -6.68 5.12 6.59
C PRO A 183 -5.56 6.12 6.33
N VAL A 184 -4.41 5.63 5.89
CA VAL A 184 -3.19 6.43 5.79
C VAL A 184 -2.97 6.81 4.33
N PRO A 185 -2.91 8.12 3.99
CA PRO A 185 -2.51 8.58 2.67
C PRO A 185 -1.10 8.13 2.29
N PHE A 186 -0.83 8.02 0.99
CA PHE A 186 0.40 7.41 0.49
C PHE A 186 1.68 8.09 0.99
N LEU A 187 1.76 9.43 0.96
CA LEU A 187 2.98 10.13 1.39
C LEU A 187 3.26 9.95 2.88
N ASP A 188 2.21 9.97 3.71
CA ASP A 188 2.32 9.73 5.15
C ASP A 188 2.77 8.29 5.43
N TRP A 189 2.18 7.32 4.74
CA TRP A 189 2.55 5.92 4.83
C TRP A 189 4.01 5.71 4.43
N TYR A 190 4.42 6.25 3.27
CA TYR A 190 5.77 6.11 2.76
C TYR A 190 6.82 6.71 3.72
N THR A 191 6.54 7.89 4.25
CA THR A 191 7.42 8.59 5.18
C THR A 191 7.55 7.83 6.50
N ARG A 192 6.44 7.40 7.08
CA ARG A 192 6.42 6.64 8.33
C ARG A 192 7.18 5.34 8.20
N TRP A 193 6.99 4.63 7.11
CA TRP A 193 7.70 3.38 6.90
C TRP A 193 9.20 3.57 6.66
N THR A 194 9.58 4.55 5.86
CA THR A 194 11.01 4.85 5.66
C THR A 194 11.69 5.15 7.00
N ARG A 195 11.04 5.88 7.92
CA ARG A 195 11.53 6.07 9.29
C ARG A 195 11.76 4.75 10.02
N GLN A 196 10.85 3.81 9.91
CA GLN A 196 10.95 2.50 10.57
C GLN A 196 12.09 1.66 9.98
N ILE A 197 12.20 1.58 8.65
CA ILE A 197 13.27 0.84 7.96
C ILE A 197 14.66 1.38 8.35
N VAL A 198 14.80 2.69 8.48
CA VAL A 198 16.08 3.34 8.83
C VAL A 198 16.38 3.25 10.34
N SER A 199 15.38 2.97 11.18
CA SER A 199 15.59 2.82 12.61
C SER A 199 16.57 1.67 12.91
N ARG A 200 17.41 1.84 13.96
CA ARG A 200 18.37 0.79 14.37
C ARG A 200 17.70 -0.53 14.72
N HIS A 201 16.48 -0.46 15.19
CA HIS A 201 15.67 -1.63 15.58
C HIS A 201 15.29 -2.48 14.39
N TRP A 202 15.01 -1.88 13.25
CA TRP A 202 14.71 -2.57 12.00
C TRP A 202 15.95 -3.18 11.36
N ARG A 203 17.07 -2.46 11.34
CA ARG A 203 18.34 -2.94 10.75
C ARG A 203 18.87 -4.23 11.40
N SER A 204 18.58 -4.45 12.69
CA SER A 204 19.00 -5.65 13.41
C SER A 204 18.13 -6.87 13.15
N ARG A 205 16.99 -6.71 12.48
CA ARG A 205 16.01 -7.78 12.23
C ARG A 205 15.84 -8.15 10.76
N GLN A 206 16.48 -7.47 9.83
CA GLN A 206 16.49 -7.92 8.45
C GLN A 206 17.34 -9.19 8.34
N PRO A 207 16.79 -10.35 7.91
CA PRO A 207 17.62 -11.43 7.45
C PRO A 207 18.43 -10.92 6.26
N ASP A 208 19.73 -11.26 6.24
CA ASP A 208 20.59 -11.05 5.08
C ASP A 208 19.99 -11.78 3.87
N PHE A 209 19.24 -11.09 3.07
CA PHE A 209 18.90 -11.52 1.71
C PHE A 209 20.09 -11.18 0.81
N SER A 210 21.16 -11.96 0.91
CA SER A 210 22.27 -12.00 -0.03
C SER A 210 22.06 -13.13 -1.04
#